data_f8ff15aea246f868d4e705403d4f9431
#
_entry.id   f8ff15aea246f868d4e705403d4f9431
#
_cell.length_a   1.000
_cell.length_b   1.000
_cell.length_c   1.000
_cell.angle_alpha   90.00
_cell.angle_beta   90.00
_cell.angle_gamma   90.00
#
_symmetry.space_group_name_H-M   'P 1'
#
loop_
_entity.id
_entity.type
_entity.pdbx_description
1 polymer ?
#
loop_
_entity_poly.entity_id
_entity_poly.type
_entity_poly.pdbx_seq_one_letter_code
_entity_poly.pdbx_strand_id
1 'polypeptide(L)'
;MRFVEKMLAGGLLASALTASAVASDEQVFGWVENATIEPWGIMVKAKLDSGALTSSLDARDIEMFEKDGEDWVRFRLKLEDQDSGEEFSDRLERPLYREQSVRGAGGRDERPVVLMNVCMGDTIYEEQFSLRDREEMLYPLLLGRRTISHLGLLDVRSTFQQEPVCGEDATVVKHDPEDEQS
;
A
#
# COMPACT_ATOMS: atom_id res chain seq x y z
N MET A 1 -46.48 28.32 68.40
CA MET A 1 -46.50 27.27 67.36
C MET A 1 -45.80 27.77 66.13
N ARG A 2 -44.58 27.32 65.91
CA ARG A 2 -43.79 27.73 64.73
C ARG A 2 -43.47 26.48 63.93
N PHE A 3 -44.00 26.39 62.72
CA PHE A 3 -43.69 25.35 61.74
C PHE A 3 -42.36 25.72 61.07
N VAL A 4 -41.43 24.79 61.08
CA VAL A 4 -40.14 24.91 60.36
C VAL A 4 -40.28 24.04 59.12
N GLU A 5 -40.32 24.65 57.96
CA GLU A 5 -40.24 23.97 56.64
C GLU A 5 -38.76 23.63 56.37
N LYS A 6 -38.50 22.38 56.11
CA LYS A 6 -37.21 21.88 55.61
C LYS A 6 -37.24 21.88 54.09
N MET A 7 -36.51 22.75 53.47
CA MET A 7 -36.16 22.70 52.04
C MET A 7 -35.10 21.62 51.81
N LEU A 8 -35.45 20.59 51.01
CA LEU A 8 -34.49 19.67 50.42
C LEU A 8 -33.98 20.27 49.10
N ALA A 9 -32.68 20.64 49.09
CA ALA A 9 -31.97 20.99 47.89
C ALA A 9 -31.48 19.72 47.20
N GLY A 10 -32.11 19.31 46.09
CA GLY A 10 -31.66 18.21 45.24
C GLY A 10 -30.59 18.74 44.26
N GLY A 11 -29.35 18.35 44.45
CA GLY A 11 -28.26 18.63 43.54
C GLY A 11 -28.29 17.63 42.38
N LEU A 12 -28.55 18.09 41.13
CA LEU A 12 -28.32 17.33 39.91
C LEU A 12 -26.81 17.31 39.63
N LEU A 13 -26.15 16.15 39.78
CA LEU A 13 -24.83 15.93 39.21
C LEU A 13 -24.99 15.66 37.72
N ALA A 14 -24.63 16.63 36.89
CA ALA A 14 -24.48 16.43 35.45
C ALA A 14 -23.12 15.75 35.17
N SER A 15 -23.12 14.46 34.89
CA SER A 15 -21.94 13.73 34.43
C SER A 15 -21.67 14.12 32.98
N ALA A 16 -20.64 14.93 32.73
CA ALA A 16 -20.15 15.21 31.40
C ALA A 16 -19.36 13.99 30.89
N LEU A 17 -19.94 13.25 29.94
CA LEU A 17 -19.20 12.25 29.15
C LEU A 17 -18.29 13.00 28.18
N THR A 18 -17.00 13.05 28.51
CA THR A 18 -15.98 13.49 27.54
C THR A 18 -15.74 12.34 26.56
N ALA A 19 -16.33 12.42 25.36
CA ALA A 19 -15.95 11.57 24.25
C ALA A 19 -14.53 11.99 23.81
N SER A 20 -13.53 11.15 24.14
CA SER A 20 -12.20 11.28 23.55
C SER A 20 -12.32 10.92 22.07
N ALA A 21 -12.25 11.91 21.19
CA ALA A 21 -12.04 11.68 19.77
C ALA A 21 -10.64 11.05 19.64
N VAL A 22 -10.57 9.78 19.28
CA VAL A 22 -9.35 9.15 18.79
C VAL A 22 -9.11 9.76 17.43
N ALA A 23 -8.24 10.77 17.33
CA ALA A 23 -7.70 11.20 16.06
C ALA A 23 -6.89 10.00 15.55
N SER A 24 -7.30 9.41 14.43
CA SER A 24 -6.43 8.52 13.67
C SER A 24 -5.26 9.38 13.21
N ASP A 25 -4.06 9.14 13.73
CA ASP A 25 -2.84 9.76 13.22
C ASP A 25 -2.69 9.28 11.77
N GLU A 26 -3.05 10.14 10.83
CA GLU A 26 -2.88 9.87 9.41
C GLU A 26 -1.39 9.82 9.12
N GLN A 27 -0.89 8.68 8.62
CA GLN A 27 0.53 8.47 8.36
C GLN A 27 1.00 9.40 7.23
N VAL A 28 2.23 9.93 7.39
CA VAL A 28 2.86 10.77 6.38
C VAL A 28 4.02 10.01 5.76
N PHE A 29 4.02 9.91 4.44
CA PHE A 29 5.06 9.24 3.64
C PHE A 29 5.81 10.27 2.80
N GLY A 30 7.11 10.04 2.60
CA GLY A 30 7.91 10.80 1.66
C GLY A 30 7.67 10.37 0.21
N TRP A 31 8.22 11.10 -0.77
CA TRP A 31 8.06 10.74 -2.18
C TRP A 31 8.94 9.54 -2.60
N VAL A 32 9.93 9.15 -1.77
CA VAL A 32 10.66 7.88 -1.81
C VAL A 32 10.65 7.29 -0.42
N GLU A 33 10.29 6.02 -0.31
CA GLU A 33 10.25 5.26 0.92
C GLU A 33 10.93 3.90 0.75
N ASN A 34 11.30 3.28 1.87
CA ASN A 34 11.58 1.86 1.91
C ASN A 34 10.25 1.09 2.00
N ALA A 35 10.19 -0.04 1.32
CA ALA A 35 9.07 -0.97 1.38
C ALA A 35 9.59 -2.40 1.32
N THR A 36 8.89 -3.37 1.91
CA THR A 36 9.24 -4.77 1.69
C THR A 36 8.20 -5.47 0.82
N ILE A 37 8.68 -6.33 -0.08
CA ILE A 37 7.82 -7.18 -0.92
C ILE A 37 7.54 -8.47 -0.17
N GLU A 38 6.27 -8.70 0.13
CA GLU A 38 5.84 -9.85 0.92
C GLU A 38 5.46 -11.05 0.04
N PRO A 39 5.66 -12.31 0.53
CA PRO A 39 6.08 -12.70 1.89
C PRO A 39 7.59 -12.82 2.09
N TRP A 40 8.42 -12.37 1.17
CA TRP A 40 9.88 -12.58 1.23
C TRP A 40 10.61 -11.56 2.09
N GLY A 41 9.95 -10.45 2.47
CA GLY A 41 10.56 -9.37 3.25
C GLY A 41 11.68 -8.64 2.50
N ILE A 42 11.69 -8.68 1.16
CA ILE A 42 12.75 -8.03 0.36
C ILE A 42 12.57 -6.53 0.38
N MET A 43 13.53 -5.83 0.97
CA MET A 43 13.49 -4.38 1.08
C MET A 43 13.91 -3.72 -0.24
N VAL A 44 13.03 -2.84 -0.75
CA VAL A 44 13.25 -2.08 -1.98
C VAL A 44 12.90 -0.61 -1.79
N LYS A 45 13.50 0.25 -2.62
CA LYS A 45 13.08 1.65 -2.71
C LYS A 45 11.81 1.77 -3.54
N ALA A 46 10.79 2.35 -2.94
CA ALA A 46 9.51 2.66 -3.56
C ALA A 46 9.43 4.16 -3.87
N LYS A 47 9.11 4.51 -5.13
CA LYS A 47 8.77 5.88 -5.51
C LYS A 47 7.26 6.07 -5.41
N LEU A 48 6.80 7.02 -4.59
CA LEU A 48 5.40 7.42 -4.52
C LEU A 48 5.14 8.47 -5.60
N ASP A 49 4.39 8.08 -6.64
CA ASP A 49 4.17 8.89 -7.86
C ASP A 49 2.70 9.27 -8.01
N SER A 50 2.33 10.45 -7.52
CA SER A 50 0.97 10.96 -7.66
C SER A 50 0.53 11.22 -9.12
N GLY A 51 1.47 11.23 -10.06
CA GLY A 51 1.20 11.35 -11.51
C GLY A 51 0.75 10.03 -12.14
N ALA A 52 1.14 8.89 -11.57
CA ALA A 52 0.71 7.56 -12.00
C ALA A 52 -0.60 7.16 -11.32
N LEU A 53 -1.51 6.51 -12.03
CA LEU A 53 -2.76 6.00 -11.44
C LEU A 53 -2.54 4.65 -10.75
N THR A 54 -1.88 3.71 -11.42
CA THR A 54 -1.63 2.33 -10.97
C THR A 54 -0.16 2.17 -10.61
N SER A 55 0.11 1.38 -9.58
CA SER A 55 1.46 1.01 -9.17
C SER A 55 2.14 0.11 -10.20
N SER A 56 3.47 0.03 -10.16
CA SER A 56 4.27 -0.77 -11.08
C SER A 56 5.43 -1.44 -10.36
N LEU A 57 5.64 -2.72 -10.65
CA LEU A 57 6.69 -3.55 -10.06
C LEU A 57 7.66 -4.01 -11.15
N ASP A 58 8.96 -4.01 -10.83
CA ASP A 58 9.98 -4.58 -11.71
C ASP A 58 9.80 -6.09 -11.84
N ALA A 59 9.58 -6.54 -13.06
CA ALA A 59 9.37 -7.94 -13.38
C ALA A 59 9.97 -8.29 -14.74
N ARG A 60 10.55 -9.49 -14.83
CA ARG A 60 11.20 -10.02 -16.03
C ARG A 60 10.50 -11.28 -16.50
N ASP A 61 10.80 -11.69 -17.71
CA ASP A 61 10.30 -12.95 -18.29
C ASP A 61 8.77 -13.07 -18.13
N ILE A 62 8.04 -11.99 -18.39
CA ILE A 62 6.58 -11.88 -18.17
C ILE A 62 5.88 -12.70 -19.25
N GLU A 63 5.08 -13.69 -18.84
CA GLU A 63 4.36 -14.60 -19.70
C GLU A 63 2.92 -14.76 -19.18
N MET A 64 1.93 -14.49 -20.03
CA MET A 64 0.52 -14.81 -19.74
C MET A 64 0.21 -16.22 -20.20
N PHE A 65 -0.53 -16.98 -19.39
CA PHE A 65 -0.93 -18.36 -19.69
C PHE A 65 -2.25 -18.70 -18.99
N GLU A 66 -2.92 -19.75 -19.47
CA GLU A 66 -4.15 -20.26 -18.87
C GLU A 66 -3.81 -21.38 -17.88
N LYS A 67 -4.45 -21.36 -16.72
CA LYS A 67 -4.37 -22.39 -15.68
C LYS A 67 -5.76 -22.61 -15.09
N ASP A 68 -6.24 -23.84 -15.17
CA ASP A 68 -7.55 -24.26 -14.65
C ASP A 68 -8.74 -23.43 -15.20
N GLY A 69 -8.62 -22.90 -16.45
CA GLY A 69 -9.63 -22.08 -17.10
C GLY A 69 -9.60 -20.59 -16.69
N GLU A 70 -8.58 -20.16 -16.00
CA GLU A 70 -8.36 -18.77 -15.59
C GLU A 70 -7.05 -18.23 -16.21
N ASP A 71 -7.01 -16.92 -16.46
CA ASP A 71 -5.79 -16.27 -16.94
C ASP A 71 -4.82 -16.02 -15.80
N TRP A 72 -3.58 -16.41 -16.01
CA TRP A 72 -2.48 -16.29 -15.07
C TRP A 72 -1.29 -15.59 -15.69
N VAL A 73 -0.43 -15.03 -14.84
CA VAL A 73 0.83 -14.40 -15.23
C VAL A 73 1.97 -15.10 -14.52
N ARG A 74 2.97 -15.55 -15.28
CA ARG A 74 4.25 -16.01 -14.78
C ARG A 74 5.29 -14.94 -15.04
N PHE A 75 6.10 -14.63 -14.05
CA PHE A 75 7.15 -13.62 -14.15
C PHE A 75 8.26 -13.91 -13.16
N ARG A 76 9.41 -13.26 -13.37
CA ARG A 76 10.54 -13.31 -12.44
C ARG A 76 10.67 -11.98 -11.72
N LEU A 77 10.71 -12.01 -10.39
CA LEU A 77 11.25 -10.92 -9.60
C LEU A 77 12.77 -11.05 -9.60
N LYS A 78 13.46 -9.95 -9.87
CA LYS A 78 14.91 -9.84 -9.74
C LYS A 78 15.19 -8.50 -9.09
N LEU A 79 15.42 -8.50 -7.77
CA LEU A 79 15.50 -7.32 -6.94
C LEU A 79 16.78 -7.37 -6.10
N GLU A 80 17.39 -6.22 -5.88
CA GLU A 80 18.45 -6.07 -4.89
C GLU A 80 17.82 -5.66 -3.57
N ASP A 81 18.04 -6.47 -2.55
CA ASP A 81 17.60 -6.17 -1.19
C ASP A 81 18.44 -5.01 -0.62
N GLN A 82 17.78 -3.92 -0.24
CA GLN A 82 18.44 -2.70 0.19
C GLN A 82 19.05 -2.79 1.58
N ASP A 83 18.63 -3.76 2.39
CA ASP A 83 19.17 -3.99 3.75
C ASP A 83 20.43 -4.86 3.71
N SER A 84 20.38 -5.98 3.01
CA SER A 84 21.51 -6.92 2.92
C SER A 84 22.45 -6.67 1.75
N GLY A 85 22.00 -5.99 0.69
CA GLY A 85 22.70 -5.86 -0.58
C GLY A 85 22.73 -7.15 -1.41
N GLU A 86 21.97 -8.17 -1.04
CA GLU A 86 21.89 -9.42 -1.76
C GLU A 86 20.87 -9.36 -2.91
N GLU A 87 21.17 -10.05 -4.00
CA GLU A 87 20.22 -10.22 -5.11
C GLU A 87 19.21 -11.30 -4.78
N PHE A 88 17.93 -10.92 -4.73
CA PHE A 88 16.80 -11.85 -4.71
C PHE A 88 16.35 -12.13 -6.13
N SER A 89 16.18 -13.41 -6.48
CA SER A 89 15.62 -13.82 -7.76
C SER A 89 14.72 -15.03 -7.59
N ASP A 90 13.43 -14.85 -7.91
CA ASP A 90 12.45 -15.95 -7.87
C ASP A 90 11.44 -15.83 -9.02
N ARG A 91 10.89 -16.99 -9.44
CA ARG A 91 9.85 -17.08 -10.47
C ARG A 91 8.48 -17.30 -9.81
N LEU A 92 7.57 -16.39 -10.09
CA LEU A 92 6.24 -16.36 -9.50
C LEU A 92 5.16 -16.64 -10.53
N GLU A 93 4.05 -17.18 -10.05
CA GLU A 93 2.77 -17.25 -10.77
C GLU A 93 1.69 -16.56 -9.95
N ARG A 94 0.91 -15.69 -10.60
CA ARG A 94 -0.23 -14.99 -9.99
C ARG A 94 -1.42 -15.00 -10.94
N PRO A 95 -2.65 -15.06 -10.43
CA PRO A 95 -3.82 -14.79 -11.25
C PRO A 95 -3.70 -13.42 -11.92
N LEU A 96 -4.06 -13.34 -13.20
CA LEU A 96 -4.19 -12.06 -13.89
C LEU A 96 -5.38 -11.30 -13.28
N TYR A 97 -5.12 -10.16 -12.66
CA TYR A 97 -6.19 -9.32 -12.14
C TYR A 97 -6.88 -8.56 -13.28
N ARG A 98 -6.12 -7.92 -14.16
CA ARG A 98 -6.56 -7.26 -15.39
C ARG A 98 -5.39 -6.94 -16.33
N GLU A 99 -5.70 -6.49 -17.52
CA GLU A 99 -4.71 -5.87 -18.41
C GLU A 99 -4.80 -4.35 -18.35
N GLN A 100 -3.65 -3.70 -18.44
CA GLN A 100 -3.55 -2.24 -18.49
C GLN A 100 -2.86 -1.79 -19.75
N SER A 101 -3.52 -0.90 -20.50
CA SER A 101 -2.93 -0.24 -21.64
C SER A 101 -2.33 1.10 -21.26
N VAL A 102 -1.04 1.27 -21.48
CA VAL A 102 -0.31 2.50 -21.21
C VAL A 102 0.13 3.12 -22.54
N ARG A 103 -0.22 4.39 -22.76
CA ARG A 103 0.22 5.16 -23.92
C ARG A 103 1.42 6.04 -23.54
N GLY A 104 2.48 5.96 -24.31
CA GLY A 104 3.68 6.76 -24.12
C GLY A 104 4.28 7.17 -25.47
N ALA A 105 5.42 7.86 -25.45
CA ALA A 105 6.14 8.31 -26.65
C ALA A 105 6.54 7.15 -27.57
N GLY A 106 6.70 5.93 -27.04
CA GLY A 106 7.00 4.69 -27.80
C GLY A 106 5.79 3.94 -28.33
N GLY A 107 4.55 4.45 -28.18
CA GLY A 107 3.33 3.77 -28.60
C GLY A 107 2.46 3.27 -27.46
N ARG A 108 1.76 2.17 -27.69
CA ARG A 108 0.89 1.49 -26.74
C ARG A 108 1.63 0.28 -26.16
N ASP A 109 1.64 0.19 -24.85
CA ASP A 109 2.24 -0.88 -24.06
C ASP A 109 1.14 -1.56 -23.25
N GLU A 110 0.90 -2.86 -23.47
CA GLU A 110 -0.06 -3.67 -22.72
C GLU A 110 0.67 -4.40 -21.61
N ARG A 111 0.19 -4.22 -20.37
CA ARG A 111 0.83 -4.77 -19.18
C ARG A 111 -0.14 -5.59 -18.36
N PRO A 112 0.21 -6.81 -17.98
CA PRO A 112 -0.57 -7.53 -17.00
C PRO A 112 -0.47 -6.86 -15.63
N VAL A 113 -1.59 -6.86 -14.90
CA VAL A 113 -1.71 -6.37 -13.54
C VAL A 113 -2.02 -7.55 -12.64
N VAL A 114 -1.29 -7.67 -11.55
CA VAL A 114 -1.46 -8.70 -10.53
C VAL A 114 -1.62 -8.06 -9.16
N LEU A 115 -2.17 -8.78 -8.20
CA LEU A 115 -2.18 -8.38 -6.79
C LEU A 115 -0.90 -8.87 -6.10
N MET A 116 -0.24 -7.99 -5.37
CA MET A 116 0.94 -8.29 -4.55
C MET A 116 0.82 -7.59 -3.22
N ASN A 117 1.44 -8.17 -2.21
CA ASN A 117 1.52 -7.59 -0.88
C ASN A 117 2.80 -6.77 -0.74
N VAL A 118 2.67 -5.57 -0.21
CA VAL A 118 3.78 -4.67 0.11
C VAL A 118 3.60 -4.14 1.54
N CYS A 119 4.68 -4.19 2.33
CA CYS A 119 4.70 -3.57 3.65
C CYS A 119 5.20 -2.12 3.53
N MET A 120 4.43 -1.21 4.11
CA MET A 120 4.75 0.22 4.23
C MET A 120 4.43 0.68 5.65
N GLY A 121 5.42 1.21 6.36
CA GLY A 121 5.29 1.44 7.79
C GLY A 121 5.03 0.12 8.53
N ASP A 122 3.96 0.03 9.29
CA ASP A 122 3.57 -1.15 10.08
C ASP A 122 2.43 -1.98 9.45
N THR A 123 2.05 -1.67 8.21
CA THR A 123 0.87 -2.24 7.55
C THR A 123 1.23 -2.89 6.22
N ILE A 124 0.68 -4.07 5.96
CA ILE A 124 0.76 -4.78 4.68
C ILE A 124 -0.43 -4.37 3.83
N TYR A 125 -0.16 -3.88 2.63
CA TYR A 125 -1.17 -3.50 1.64
C TYR A 125 -1.17 -4.49 0.48
N GLU A 126 -2.31 -5.10 0.19
CA GLU A 126 -2.53 -5.87 -1.04
C GLU A 126 -2.97 -4.92 -2.13
N GLU A 127 -2.13 -4.70 -3.12
CA GLU A 127 -2.32 -3.68 -4.14
C GLU A 127 -2.12 -4.21 -5.55
N GLN A 128 -2.68 -3.47 -6.52
CA GLN A 128 -2.52 -3.74 -7.93
C GLN A 128 -1.15 -3.26 -8.45
N PHE A 129 -0.40 -4.17 -9.05
CA PHE A 129 0.87 -3.83 -9.70
C PHE A 129 0.86 -4.21 -11.18
N SER A 130 1.04 -3.23 -12.05
CA SER A 130 1.38 -3.48 -13.44
C SER A 130 2.82 -3.97 -13.51
N LEU A 131 3.02 -5.10 -14.19
CA LEU A 131 4.33 -5.73 -14.35
C LEU A 131 5.03 -5.17 -15.59
N ARG A 132 6.29 -4.79 -15.45
CA ARG A 132 7.16 -4.42 -16.57
C ARG A 132 8.61 -4.51 -16.18
N ASP A 133 9.48 -4.62 -17.18
CA ASP A 133 10.91 -4.46 -17.01
C ASP A 133 11.24 -3.02 -16.59
N ARG A 134 11.86 -2.86 -15.42
CA ARG A 134 12.30 -1.58 -14.85
C ARG A 134 13.80 -1.54 -14.57
N GLU A 135 14.60 -2.47 -15.16
CA GLU A 135 16.05 -2.59 -14.91
C GLU A 135 16.81 -1.28 -15.08
N GLU A 136 16.45 -0.50 -16.08
CA GLU A 136 17.08 0.79 -16.35
C GLU A 136 16.48 1.94 -15.52
N MET A 137 15.51 1.64 -14.64
CA MET A 137 14.85 2.64 -13.78
C MET A 137 15.47 2.65 -12.39
N LEU A 138 15.54 3.85 -11.80
CA LEU A 138 16.13 4.04 -10.47
C LEU A 138 15.35 3.33 -9.35
N TYR A 139 14.05 3.13 -9.54
CA TYR A 139 13.16 2.55 -8.53
C TYR A 139 12.49 1.30 -9.07
N PRO A 140 12.73 0.11 -8.46
CA PRO A 140 12.07 -1.13 -8.88
C PRO A 140 10.58 -1.14 -8.55
N LEU A 141 10.17 -0.38 -7.55
CA LEU A 141 8.78 -0.23 -7.11
C LEU A 141 8.32 1.22 -7.30
N LEU A 142 7.16 1.38 -7.95
CA LEU A 142 6.47 2.65 -8.07
C LEU A 142 5.06 2.49 -7.52
N LEU A 143 4.68 3.35 -6.61
CA LEU A 143 3.34 3.38 -6.02
C LEU A 143 2.53 4.51 -6.66
N GLY A 144 1.42 4.15 -7.28
CA GLY A 144 0.52 5.09 -7.94
C GLY A 144 -0.50 5.70 -6.96
N ARG A 145 -1.30 6.67 -7.47
CA ARG A 145 -2.28 7.41 -6.66
C ARG A 145 -3.25 6.52 -5.88
N ARG A 146 -3.71 5.41 -6.49
CA ARG A 146 -4.63 4.49 -5.82
C ARG A 146 -4.00 3.92 -4.56
N THR A 147 -2.80 3.38 -4.66
CA THR A 147 -2.06 2.88 -3.49
C THR A 147 -1.76 4.00 -2.49
N ILE A 148 -1.30 5.18 -2.96
CA ILE A 148 -0.99 6.32 -2.09
C ILE A 148 -2.22 6.74 -1.27
N SER A 149 -3.43 6.70 -1.85
CA SER A 149 -4.66 7.06 -1.13
C SER A 149 -5.01 6.11 0.02
N HIS A 150 -4.51 4.87 -0.01
CA HIS A 150 -4.67 3.90 1.08
C HIS A 150 -3.58 4.06 2.15
N LEU A 151 -2.40 4.56 1.77
CA LEU A 151 -1.27 4.75 2.69
C LEU A 151 -1.51 5.93 3.66
N GLY A 152 -1.90 7.11 3.12
CA GLY A 152 -2.02 8.34 3.87
C GLY A 152 -1.56 9.58 3.10
N LEU A 153 -0.90 10.51 3.76
CA LEU A 153 -0.45 11.77 3.16
C LEU A 153 0.93 11.64 2.51
N LEU A 154 1.09 12.25 1.34
CA LEU A 154 2.37 12.33 0.63
C LEU A 154 3.05 13.69 0.87
N ASP A 155 4.19 13.71 1.55
CA ASP A 155 5.07 14.88 1.63
C ASP A 155 6.16 14.80 0.55
N VAL A 156 6.00 15.58 -0.51
CA VAL A 156 6.94 15.64 -1.63
C VAL A 156 8.30 16.29 -1.28
N ARG A 157 8.46 16.82 -0.07
CA ARG A 157 9.72 17.42 0.40
C ARG A 157 10.60 16.44 1.15
N SER A 158 10.04 15.30 1.55
CA SER A 158 10.66 14.33 2.46
C SER A 158 10.87 12.99 1.77
N THR A 159 11.80 12.20 2.29
CA THR A 159 12.05 10.80 1.90
C THR A 159 12.28 9.97 3.17
N PHE A 160 11.99 8.67 3.10
CA PHE A 160 12.27 7.69 4.16
C PHE A 160 11.70 8.14 5.52
N GLN A 161 10.41 8.44 5.53
CA GLN A 161 9.69 8.86 6.73
C GLN A 161 9.16 7.66 7.53
N GLN A 162 8.93 6.54 6.86
CA GLN A 162 8.38 5.33 7.44
C GLN A 162 9.28 4.14 7.12
N GLU A 163 9.73 3.44 8.17
CA GLU A 163 10.42 2.16 7.99
C GLU A 163 9.39 1.02 7.91
N PRO A 164 9.56 0.05 6.99
CA PRO A 164 8.70 -1.12 6.92
C PRO A 164 9.00 -2.07 8.10
N VAL A 165 8.04 -2.20 9.01
CA VAL A 165 8.18 -3.01 10.24
C VAL A 165 7.06 -4.05 10.38
N CYS A 166 6.64 -4.68 9.28
CA CYS A 166 5.58 -5.67 9.29
C CYS A 166 6.07 -7.01 9.85
N GLY A 167 5.61 -7.36 11.04
CA GLY A 167 5.77 -8.67 11.65
C GLY A 167 4.63 -9.63 11.30
N GLU A 168 4.62 -10.82 11.91
CA GLU A 168 3.57 -11.84 11.70
C GLU A 168 2.16 -11.34 12.04
N ASP A 169 2.05 -10.39 12.98
CA ASP A 169 0.78 -9.81 13.42
C ASP A 169 0.44 -8.48 12.72
N ALA A 170 1.15 -8.12 11.65
CA ALA A 170 0.91 -6.87 10.94
C ALA A 170 -0.52 -6.82 10.37
N THR A 171 -1.12 -5.64 10.43
CA THR A 171 -2.41 -5.39 9.79
C THR A 171 -2.28 -5.60 8.29
N VAL A 172 -3.24 -6.30 7.69
CA VAL A 172 -3.32 -6.48 6.24
C VAL A 172 -4.54 -5.74 5.71
N VAL A 173 -4.30 -4.73 4.91
CA VAL A 173 -5.33 -4.02 4.14
C VAL A 173 -5.47 -4.71 2.79
N LYS A 174 -6.65 -5.32 2.56
CA LYS A 174 -6.94 -6.02 1.31
C LYS A 174 -7.36 -5.05 0.23
N HIS A 175 -6.98 -5.37 -1.01
CA HIS A 175 -7.47 -4.66 -2.18
C HIS A 175 -9.00 -4.72 -2.25
N ASP A 176 -9.65 -3.55 -2.41
CA ASP A 176 -11.09 -3.44 -2.65
C ASP A 176 -11.33 -3.06 -4.12
N PRO A 177 -12.06 -3.89 -4.90
CA PRO A 177 -12.39 -3.57 -6.29
C PRO A 177 -13.23 -2.28 -6.46
N GLU A 178 -13.92 -1.81 -5.41
CA GLU A 178 -14.71 -0.58 -5.47
C GLU A 178 -13.83 0.68 -5.54
N ASP A 179 -12.59 0.61 -5.05
CA ASP A 179 -11.62 1.71 -5.10
C ASP A 179 -11.13 2.05 -6.53
N GLU A 180 -11.44 1.21 -7.51
CA GLU A 180 -11.08 1.47 -8.91
C GLU A 180 -11.87 2.60 -9.57
N GLN A 181 -12.97 3.03 -8.97
CA GLN A 181 -13.91 3.99 -9.56
C GLN A 181 -13.60 5.45 -9.16
N SER A 182 -12.58 5.68 -8.33
CA SER A 182 -12.20 7.01 -7.83
C SER A 182 -11.04 7.67 -8.60
#